data_a4c112a16e5e23aaa993f27ff832a7f5
#
_entry.id   a4c112a16e5e23aaa993f27ff832a7f5
#
_cell.length_a   1.000
_cell.length_b   1.000
_cell.length_c   1.000
_cell.angle_alpha   90.00
_cell.angle_beta   90.00
_cell.angle_gamma   90.00
#
_symmetry.space_group_name_H-M   'P 1'
#
loop_
_entity.id
_entity.type
_entity.pdbx_description
1 polymer ?
#
loop_
_entity_poly.entity_id
_entity_poly.type
_entity_poly.pdbx_seq_one_letter_code
_entity_poly.pdbx_strand_id
1 'polypeptide(L)'
;MIKEIFCDKFKKQYVSFKDGLNVVLGDDSGANSIGKSTMLLAIDYMLGGDHYQTKSDIIGHVGHHTVFACFEFDGDKYYFARKTGNSDTVFKSSPDYKILEGEEMTLNQYKKFLQDKYALNIFRCTLRTIIGLFARIYDRGNYMETSPLLEYPKESSENCIKRLVKIFGVYEEVEALDKNVKSLAERNKVFKKALAIDLIKGAKNKTEFKKIDEQIKSLQQDIEVLTLELTTREVPLDALQLKKVLDIKEELVKFQILKNKVDSNISRIRHNLETTKTNNCVDLSKLKKFFPEVDLLEVAKINNFHSTLCTALAEEMGNQIKSLVKYREQLESEEQKLLQSVKDVVSETNPNKIGIQQLVQMQKNMLELIKENSAYEKKTSYTKEKNDAEKLYNETLQKTLTSVQQVINSTISEYNDIVYNNSKKAPQLTLQPKKYIYNCPDDEGTGSRYSGLVLFDLAVLTCTKLPVLFHDSLILKILKIRQLKKLWNYMIRLQISKYL
;
A
#
# COMPACT_ATOMS: atom_id res chain seq x y z
N MET A 1 -11.65 15.14 -24.26
CA MET A 1 -10.23 14.99 -24.63
C MET A 1 -9.55 16.36 -24.68
N ILE A 2 -8.22 16.47 -24.56
CA ILE A 2 -7.51 17.72 -24.76
C ILE A 2 -7.67 18.17 -26.20
N LYS A 3 -8.04 19.41 -26.43
CA LYS A 3 -8.31 19.97 -27.78
C LYS A 3 -7.30 21.04 -28.13
N GLU A 4 -6.80 21.78 -27.17
CA GLU A 4 -5.90 22.88 -27.43
C GLU A 4 -4.99 23.15 -26.23
N ILE A 5 -3.76 23.57 -26.51
CA ILE A 5 -2.84 24.16 -25.53
C ILE A 5 -2.46 25.55 -26.02
N PHE A 6 -2.46 26.51 -25.10
CA PHE A 6 -2.00 27.88 -25.34
C PHE A 6 -0.92 28.26 -24.33
N CYS A 7 0.11 28.90 -24.82
CA CYS A 7 1.14 29.55 -24.02
C CYS A 7 1.78 30.69 -24.81
N ASP A 8 1.88 31.86 -24.19
CA ASP A 8 2.50 33.06 -24.78
C ASP A 8 3.99 32.89 -25.10
N LYS A 9 4.66 31.95 -24.43
CA LYS A 9 6.08 31.62 -24.62
C LYS A 9 6.33 30.68 -25.78
N PHE A 10 5.30 30.05 -26.34
CA PHE A 10 5.47 29.19 -27.50
C PHE A 10 5.63 29.99 -28.78
N LYS A 11 6.55 29.59 -29.67
CA LYS A 11 6.71 30.20 -31.00
C LYS A 11 5.38 30.22 -31.77
N LYS A 12 4.64 29.12 -31.69
CA LYS A 12 3.23 29.05 -32.14
C LYS A 12 2.38 28.95 -30.88
N GLN A 13 1.81 30.05 -30.46
CA GLN A 13 1.10 30.22 -29.20
C GLN A 13 -0.01 29.19 -28.98
N TYR A 14 -0.72 28.80 -30.06
CA TYR A 14 -1.79 27.83 -30.06
C TYR A 14 -1.37 26.52 -30.71
N VAL A 15 -1.64 25.41 -30.04
CA VAL A 15 -1.46 24.04 -30.60
C VAL A 15 -2.78 23.31 -30.41
N SER A 16 -3.46 23.06 -31.54
CA SER A 16 -4.77 22.39 -31.54
C SER A 16 -4.60 20.89 -31.84
N PHE A 17 -5.45 20.07 -31.24
CA PHE A 17 -5.45 18.62 -31.37
C PHE A 17 -6.78 18.13 -31.94
N LYS A 18 -6.68 17.17 -32.86
CA LYS A 18 -7.82 16.43 -33.42
C LYS A 18 -8.06 15.16 -32.64
N ASP A 19 -9.25 14.59 -32.77
CA ASP A 19 -9.49 13.25 -32.31
C ASP A 19 -8.68 12.25 -33.14
N GLY A 20 -8.10 11.23 -32.48
CA GLY A 20 -7.23 10.26 -33.11
C GLY A 20 -5.75 10.66 -33.09
N LEU A 21 -5.06 10.38 -34.17
CA LEU A 21 -3.62 10.59 -34.28
C LEU A 21 -3.27 12.06 -34.53
N ASN A 22 -2.38 12.61 -33.72
CA ASN A 22 -1.76 13.91 -33.89
C ASN A 22 -0.24 13.74 -34.06
N VAL A 23 0.33 14.34 -35.09
CA VAL A 23 1.76 14.23 -35.38
C VAL A 23 2.38 15.63 -35.49
N VAL A 24 3.42 15.86 -34.71
CA VAL A 24 4.21 17.09 -34.78
C VAL A 24 5.49 16.83 -35.55
N LEU A 25 5.54 17.35 -36.78
CA LEU A 25 6.71 17.21 -37.63
C LEU A 25 7.68 18.38 -37.43
N GLY A 26 8.99 18.10 -37.55
CA GLY A 26 10.00 19.12 -37.74
C GLY A 26 9.98 19.66 -39.17
N ASP A 27 10.69 20.76 -39.40
CA ASP A 27 10.99 21.22 -40.75
C ASP A 27 12.00 20.30 -41.46
N ASP A 28 12.11 20.44 -42.79
CA ASP A 28 13.00 19.63 -43.61
C ASP A 28 14.50 19.90 -43.34
N SER A 29 14.82 20.94 -42.58
CA SER A 29 16.19 21.32 -42.20
C SER A 29 16.79 20.50 -41.07
N GLY A 30 16.03 19.54 -40.54
CA GLY A 30 16.49 18.65 -39.44
C GLY A 30 16.65 19.36 -38.09
N ALA A 31 16.01 20.51 -37.90
CA ALA A 31 16.04 21.28 -36.66
C ALA A 31 15.55 20.46 -35.46
N ASN A 32 16.50 19.98 -34.65
CA ASN A 32 16.21 19.19 -33.46
C ASN A 32 15.64 20.01 -32.29
N SER A 33 15.71 21.36 -32.36
CA SER A 33 15.36 22.27 -31.27
C SER A 33 14.04 23.03 -31.50
N ILE A 34 13.04 22.46 -32.14
CA ILE A 34 11.75 23.14 -32.36
C ILE A 34 10.74 23.00 -31.22
N GLY A 35 11.19 22.51 -30.05
CA GLY A 35 10.32 22.40 -28.88
C GLY A 35 9.33 21.23 -28.88
N LYS A 36 9.57 20.17 -29.67
CA LYS A 36 8.68 18.98 -29.72
C LYS A 36 8.52 18.32 -28.35
N SER A 37 9.64 17.99 -27.70
CA SER A 37 9.61 17.39 -26.38
C SER A 37 9.07 18.34 -25.31
N THR A 38 9.38 19.65 -25.43
CA THR A 38 8.82 20.70 -24.58
C THR A 38 7.30 20.78 -24.67
N MET A 39 6.73 20.63 -25.87
CA MET A 39 5.28 20.60 -26.07
C MET A 39 4.66 19.37 -25.41
N LEU A 40 5.26 18.18 -25.55
CA LEU A 40 4.79 16.98 -24.88
C LEU A 40 4.86 17.11 -23.35
N LEU A 41 5.91 17.73 -22.83
CA LEU A 41 6.01 18.05 -21.40
C LEU A 41 4.93 19.04 -20.96
N ALA A 42 4.58 20.04 -21.77
CA ALA A 42 3.50 20.98 -21.48
C ALA A 42 2.13 20.28 -21.47
N ILE A 43 1.88 19.35 -22.38
CA ILE A 43 0.68 18.49 -22.37
C ILE A 43 0.64 17.65 -21.09
N ASP A 44 1.74 16.98 -20.73
CA ASP A 44 1.87 16.20 -19.50
C ASP A 44 1.64 17.06 -18.26
N TYR A 45 2.13 18.31 -18.28
CA TYR A 45 1.90 19.31 -17.22
C TYR A 45 0.42 19.61 -17.04
N MET A 46 -0.29 19.87 -18.14
CA MET A 46 -1.75 20.10 -18.10
C MET A 46 -2.54 18.84 -17.75
N LEU A 47 -1.98 17.66 -17.86
CA LEU A 47 -2.53 16.39 -17.33
C LEU A 47 -2.09 16.09 -15.90
N GLY A 48 -1.56 17.11 -15.19
CA GLY A 48 -1.22 17.04 -13.78
C GLY A 48 0.18 16.50 -13.48
N GLY A 49 1.07 16.44 -14.48
CA GLY A 49 2.49 16.19 -14.31
C GLY A 49 3.25 17.36 -13.69
N ASP A 50 4.48 17.12 -13.24
CA ASP A 50 5.36 18.12 -12.63
C ASP A 50 6.70 18.28 -13.38
N HIS A 51 7.00 17.37 -14.31
CA HIS A 51 8.29 17.29 -14.96
C HIS A 51 8.64 18.56 -15.78
N TYR A 52 7.64 19.17 -16.41
CA TYR A 52 7.78 20.44 -17.12
C TYR A 52 8.35 21.55 -16.24
N GLN A 53 8.00 21.57 -14.98
CA GLN A 53 8.41 22.61 -14.04
C GLN A 53 9.70 22.22 -13.27
N THR A 54 9.81 20.96 -12.82
CA THR A 54 10.81 20.57 -11.82
C THR A 54 12.15 20.16 -12.43
N LYS A 55 12.16 19.63 -13.66
CA LYS A 55 13.36 19.02 -14.26
C LYS A 55 13.74 19.57 -15.64
N SER A 56 12.92 20.46 -16.20
CA SER A 56 13.21 21.04 -17.50
C SER A 56 13.94 22.38 -17.35
N ASP A 57 14.88 22.65 -18.22
CA ASP A 57 15.58 23.94 -18.30
C ASP A 57 14.68 25.08 -18.81
N ILE A 58 13.41 24.77 -19.12
CA ILE A 58 12.46 25.71 -19.74
C ILE A 58 12.30 26.95 -18.87
N ILE A 59 12.07 26.77 -17.56
CA ILE A 59 11.86 27.93 -16.66
C ILE A 59 13.14 28.76 -16.54
N GLY A 60 14.31 28.13 -16.58
CA GLY A 60 15.60 28.84 -16.60
C GLY A 60 15.75 29.73 -17.83
N HIS A 61 15.26 29.30 -18.98
CA HIS A 61 15.42 30.04 -20.24
C HIS A 61 14.33 31.09 -20.51
N VAL A 62 13.07 30.78 -20.16
CA VAL A 62 11.93 31.67 -20.53
C VAL A 62 11.21 32.29 -19.33
N GLY A 63 11.65 31.99 -18.12
CA GLY A 63 11.04 32.47 -16.88
C GLY A 63 9.74 31.78 -16.53
N HIS A 64 9.15 32.17 -15.39
CA HIS A 64 7.84 31.69 -15.00
C HIS A 64 6.76 32.19 -15.96
N HIS A 65 5.87 31.29 -16.33
CA HIS A 65 4.79 31.56 -17.27
C HIS A 65 3.57 30.70 -16.96
N THR A 66 2.51 30.87 -17.72
CA THR A 66 1.24 30.14 -17.57
C THR A 66 1.00 29.27 -18.81
N VAL A 67 0.65 28.03 -18.60
CA VAL A 67 0.19 27.12 -19.64
C VAL A 67 -1.33 26.97 -19.49
N PHE A 68 -2.04 27.11 -20.59
CA PHE A 68 -3.49 26.94 -20.65
C PHE A 68 -3.83 25.71 -21.47
N ALA A 69 -4.97 25.09 -21.17
CA ALA A 69 -5.49 23.99 -21.96
C ALA A 69 -7.02 24.05 -22.06
N CYS A 70 -7.50 23.67 -23.22
CA CYS A 70 -8.91 23.42 -23.48
C CYS A 70 -9.15 21.91 -23.54
N PHE A 71 -10.06 21.40 -22.72
CA PHE A 71 -10.57 20.04 -22.77
C PHE A 71 -12.00 20.03 -23.25
N GLU A 72 -12.38 19.00 -24.00
CA GLU A 72 -13.76 18.78 -24.40
C GLU A 72 -14.23 17.42 -23.96
N PHE A 73 -15.34 17.37 -23.24
CA PHE A 73 -15.98 16.15 -22.76
C PHE A 73 -17.49 16.27 -23.00
N ASP A 74 -18.05 15.29 -23.66
CA ASP A 74 -19.49 15.22 -23.97
C ASP A 74 -20.04 16.46 -24.68
N GLY A 75 -19.20 17.16 -25.49
CA GLY A 75 -19.53 18.40 -26.20
C GLY A 75 -19.27 19.69 -25.41
N ASP A 76 -19.02 19.58 -24.10
CA ASP A 76 -18.71 20.72 -23.25
C ASP A 76 -17.22 21.04 -23.23
N LYS A 77 -16.86 22.32 -23.34
CA LYS A 77 -15.47 22.78 -23.26
C LYS A 77 -15.13 23.31 -21.88
N TYR A 78 -13.98 22.87 -21.38
CA TYR A 78 -13.43 23.25 -20.08
C TYR A 78 -12.06 23.87 -20.29
N TYR A 79 -11.87 25.09 -19.82
CA TYR A 79 -10.62 25.84 -19.96
C TYR A 79 -9.90 25.95 -18.62
N PHE A 80 -8.64 25.61 -18.58
CA PHE A 80 -7.82 25.65 -17.38
C PHE A 80 -6.49 26.33 -17.64
N ALA A 81 -5.94 26.94 -16.59
CA ALA A 81 -4.64 27.58 -16.57
C ALA A 81 -3.82 27.03 -15.41
N ARG A 82 -2.54 26.75 -15.64
CA ARG A 82 -1.61 26.30 -14.62
C ARG A 82 -0.33 27.11 -14.69
N LYS A 83 0.00 27.85 -13.59
CA LYS A 83 1.17 28.72 -13.49
C LYS A 83 2.39 27.90 -13.09
N THR A 84 3.53 28.07 -13.75
CA THR A 84 4.79 27.42 -13.39
C THR A 84 5.37 27.91 -12.06
N GLY A 85 5.01 29.11 -11.60
CA GLY A 85 5.39 29.66 -10.30
C GLY A 85 4.51 29.19 -9.12
N ASN A 86 3.31 28.64 -9.40
CA ASN A 86 2.39 28.07 -8.42
C ASN A 86 1.71 26.87 -9.04
N SER A 87 2.40 25.75 -9.07
CA SER A 87 2.00 24.54 -9.79
C SER A 87 0.94 23.71 -9.06
N ASP A 88 0.73 23.94 -7.76
CA ASP A 88 -0.23 23.20 -6.95
C ASP A 88 -1.66 23.75 -7.05
N THR A 89 -1.79 24.93 -7.69
CA THR A 89 -3.07 25.58 -7.96
C THR A 89 -3.37 25.58 -9.45
N VAL A 90 -4.57 25.19 -9.82
CA VAL A 90 -5.10 25.24 -11.19
C VAL A 90 -6.26 26.19 -11.22
N PHE A 91 -6.26 27.11 -12.16
CA PHE A 91 -7.29 28.13 -12.34
C PHE A 91 -8.21 27.74 -13.48
N LYS A 92 -9.49 28.06 -13.40
CA LYS A 92 -10.33 28.07 -14.58
C LYS A 92 -10.00 29.29 -15.40
N SER A 93 -10.19 29.21 -16.71
CA SER A 93 -9.98 30.33 -17.62
C SER A 93 -11.14 30.48 -18.59
N SER A 94 -11.23 31.70 -19.21
CA SER A 94 -12.16 31.95 -20.29
C SER A 94 -11.70 31.30 -21.60
N PRO A 95 -12.56 31.23 -22.63
CA PRO A 95 -12.16 30.81 -23.97
C PRO A 95 -11.05 31.67 -24.61
N ASP A 96 -10.89 32.91 -24.15
CA ASP A 96 -9.79 33.81 -24.55
C ASP A 96 -8.51 33.65 -23.74
N TYR A 97 -8.40 32.55 -22.97
CA TYR A 97 -7.26 32.22 -22.11
C TYR A 97 -6.92 33.28 -21.05
N LYS A 98 -7.95 33.88 -20.45
CA LYS A 98 -7.83 34.78 -19.30
C LYS A 98 -8.25 34.02 -18.04
N ILE A 99 -7.42 34.10 -16.99
CA ILE A 99 -7.72 33.48 -15.71
C ILE A 99 -8.97 34.11 -15.10
N LEU A 100 -9.87 33.25 -14.61
CA LEU A 100 -11.07 33.70 -13.88
C LEU A 100 -10.71 33.77 -12.39
N GLU A 101 -10.76 34.97 -11.81
CA GLU A 101 -10.48 35.20 -10.42
C GLU A 101 -11.52 34.53 -9.51
N GLY A 102 -11.09 33.90 -8.44
CA GLY A 102 -11.99 33.19 -7.51
C GLY A 102 -12.44 31.80 -7.98
N GLU A 103 -12.05 31.35 -9.17
CA GLU A 103 -12.36 30.01 -9.68
C GLU A 103 -11.10 29.12 -9.74
N GLU A 104 -10.46 28.96 -8.59
CA GLU A 104 -9.26 28.15 -8.44
C GLU A 104 -9.55 26.82 -7.72
N MET A 105 -8.74 25.83 -8.00
CA MET A 105 -8.79 24.51 -7.36
C MET A 105 -7.39 23.97 -7.10
N THR A 106 -7.27 23.10 -6.12
CA THR A 106 -6.01 22.40 -5.88
C THR A 106 -5.70 21.43 -7.02
N LEU A 107 -4.42 21.16 -7.26
CA LEU A 107 -3.98 20.18 -8.26
C LEU A 107 -4.61 18.80 -8.05
N ASN A 108 -4.88 18.40 -6.80
CA ASN A 108 -5.55 17.12 -6.51
C ASN A 108 -7.02 17.12 -6.93
N GLN A 109 -7.76 18.21 -6.70
CA GLN A 109 -9.13 18.37 -7.17
C GLN A 109 -9.19 18.37 -8.70
N TYR A 110 -8.26 19.06 -9.35
CA TYR A 110 -8.12 19.07 -10.80
C TYR A 110 -7.85 17.67 -11.39
N LYS A 111 -6.87 16.94 -10.81
CA LYS A 111 -6.60 15.56 -11.24
C LYS A 111 -7.82 14.66 -11.08
N LYS A 112 -8.57 14.82 -9.98
CA LYS A 112 -9.81 14.08 -9.75
C LYS A 112 -10.88 14.45 -10.79
N PHE A 113 -11.06 15.74 -11.06
CA PHE A 113 -11.98 16.21 -12.12
C PHE A 113 -11.65 15.56 -13.48
N LEU A 114 -10.38 15.59 -13.90
CA LEU A 114 -9.98 14.94 -15.15
C LEU A 114 -10.18 13.42 -15.10
N GLN A 115 -9.89 12.77 -13.98
CA GLN A 115 -10.10 11.34 -13.79
C GLN A 115 -11.57 10.95 -13.96
N ASP A 116 -12.49 11.74 -13.39
CA ASP A 116 -13.93 11.56 -13.51
C ASP A 116 -14.39 11.78 -14.97
N LYS A 117 -13.94 12.86 -15.61
CA LYS A 117 -14.31 13.19 -16.99
C LYS A 117 -13.77 12.20 -18.03
N TYR A 118 -12.61 11.60 -17.78
CA TYR A 118 -12.08 10.52 -18.61
C TYR A 118 -12.65 9.13 -18.25
N ALA A 119 -13.57 9.03 -17.28
CA ALA A 119 -14.17 7.78 -16.78
C ALA A 119 -13.12 6.74 -16.33
N LEU A 120 -12.04 7.19 -15.64
CA LEU A 120 -10.91 6.35 -15.23
C LEU A 120 -11.04 5.79 -13.81
N ASN A 121 -12.15 6.01 -13.11
CA ASN A 121 -12.39 5.54 -11.75
C ASN A 121 -12.40 4.02 -11.63
N ILE A 122 -12.72 3.33 -12.73
CA ILE A 122 -12.70 1.86 -12.81
C ILE A 122 -11.31 1.26 -12.58
N PHE A 123 -10.25 2.01 -12.82
CA PHE A 123 -8.87 1.51 -12.70
C PHE A 123 -8.34 1.49 -11.26
N ARG A 124 -9.06 2.05 -10.30
CA ARG A 124 -8.63 2.11 -8.88
C ARG A 124 -7.19 2.60 -8.70
N CYS A 125 -6.78 3.51 -9.55
CA CYS A 125 -5.49 4.20 -9.51
C CYS A 125 -5.66 5.66 -9.93
N THR A 126 -4.65 6.48 -9.66
CA THR A 126 -4.73 7.91 -9.96
C THR A 126 -4.57 8.18 -11.45
N LEU A 127 -5.08 9.30 -11.93
CA LEU A 127 -4.85 9.78 -13.30
C LEU A 127 -3.36 9.72 -13.69
N ARG A 128 -2.48 10.15 -12.79
CA ARG A 128 -1.03 10.14 -13.05
C ARG A 128 -0.44 8.75 -13.19
N THR A 129 -0.91 7.80 -12.39
CA THR A 129 -0.48 6.39 -12.49
C THR A 129 -0.84 5.79 -13.86
N ILE A 130 -1.97 6.23 -14.44
CA ILE A 130 -2.43 5.74 -15.74
C ILE A 130 -1.66 6.42 -16.88
N ILE A 131 -1.63 7.76 -16.90
CA ILE A 131 -1.04 8.53 -18.01
C ILE A 131 0.50 8.53 -17.91
N GLY A 132 1.05 8.61 -16.69
CA GLY A 132 2.48 8.78 -16.45
C GLY A 132 3.34 7.70 -17.13
N LEU A 133 2.92 6.44 -17.07
CA LEU A 133 3.64 5.34 -17.72
C LEU A 133 3.68 5.49 -19.25
N PHE A 134 2.58 5.93 -19.87
CA PHE A 134 2.40 6.00 -21.33
C PHE A 134 2.72 7.38 -21.93
N ALA A 135 3.20 8.31 -21.12
CA ALA A 135 3.80 9.55 -21.58
C ALA A 135 5.31 9.33 -21.78
N ARG A 136 5.69 8.71 -22.93
CA ARG A 136 7.08 8.38 -23.29
C ARG A 136 7.81 9.60 -23.79
N ILE A 137 8.28 10.44 -22.88
CA ILE A 137 8.99 11.67 -23.17
C ILE A 137 10.44 11.49 -22.76
N TYR A 138 11.38 11.94 -23.60
CA TYR A 138 12.82 11.73 -23.46
C TYR A 138 13.35 11.96 -22.05
N ASP A 139 12.99 13.05 -21.44
CA ASP A 139 13.53 13.50 -20.16
C ASP A 139 12.97 12.74 -18.94
N ARG A 140 11.91 11.96 -19.12
CA ARG A 140 11.27 11.22 -18.02
C ARG A 140 11.93 9.89 -17.69
N GLY A 141 12.78 9.35 -18.57
CA GLY A 141 13.48 8.09 -18.34
C GLY A 141 12.58 6.83 -18.35
N ASN A 142 11.37 6.92 -18.88
CA ASN A 142 10.38 5.82 -18.92
C ASN A 142 10.26 5.15 -20.29
N TYR A 143 11.27 5.26 -21.13
CA TYR A 143 11.32 4.71 -22.52
C TYR A 143 12.31 3.54 -22.67
N MET A 144 12.46 2.74 -21.61
CA MET A 144 13.30 1.54 -21.64
C MET A 144 12.62 0.44 -22.45
N GLU A 145 13.18 0.11 -23.62
CA GLU A 145 12.60 -0.79 -24.61
C GLU A 145 12.45 -2.25 -24.14
N THR A 146 13.26 -2.66 -23.15
CA THR A 146 13.17 -4.00 -22.55
C THR A 146 12.32 -4.03 -21.28
N SER A 147 11.87 -2.87 -20.83
CA SER A 147 11.14 -2.72 -19.56
C SER A 147 9.96 -1.76 -19.71
N PRO A 148 8.96 -2.08 -20.56
CA PRO A 148 7.87 -1.19 -20.94
C PRO A 148 6.96 -0.79 -19.76
N LEU A 149 7.00 -1.52 -18.65
CA LEU A 149 6.16 -1.25 -17.47
C LEU A 149 6.81 -0.30 -16.45
N LEU A 150 8.09 0.07 -16.62
CA LEU A 150 8.75 1.01 -15.72
C LEU A 150 8.29 2.46 -15.97
N GLU A 151 7.80 3.11 -14.93
CA GLU A 151 7.49 4.55 -14.94
C GLU A 151 8.72 5.38 -14.55
N TYR A 152 9.58 4.83 -13.67
CA TYR A 152 10.84 5.46 -13.23
C TYR A 152 11.90 4.41 -12.94
N PRO A 153 13.20 4.78 -13.01
CA PRO A 153 14.30 3.85 -12.74
C PRO A 153 14.18 3.22 -11.34
N LYS A 154 14.47 1.90 -11.24
CA LYS A 154 14.42 1.11 -9.99
C LYS A 154 13.02 0.87 -9.41
N GLU A 155 11.96 1.11 -10.14
CA GLU A 155 10.63 0.68 -9.72
C GLU A 155 10.57 -0.85 -9.60
N SER A 156 9.88 -1.36 -8.56
CA SER A 156 9.75 -2.81 -8.38
C SER A 156 8.83 -3.43 -9.44
N SER A 157 9.21 -4.59 -9.96
CA SER A 157 8.37 -5.34 -10.92
C SER A 157 6.97 -5.62 -10.38
N GLU A 158 6.82 -5.81 -9.06
CA GLU A 158 5.53 -6.01 -8.42
C GLU A 158 4.60 -4.80 -8.57
N ASN A 159 5.13 -3.59 -8.38
CA ASN A 159 4.36 -2.36 -8.57
C ASN A 159 3.97 -2.16 -10.03
N CYS A 160 4.90 -2.42 -10.95
CA CYS A 160 4.65 -2.38 -12.39
C CYS A 160 3.50 -3.31 -12.80
N ILE A 161 3.53 -4.55 -12.31
CA ILE A 161 2.52 -5.58 -12.60
C ILE A 161 1.16 -5.18 -11.99
N LYS A 162 1.12 -4.77 -10.73
CA LYS A 162 -0.11 -4.28 -10.08
C LYS A 162 -0.74 -3.11 -10.83
N ARG A 163 0.08 -2.17 -11.32
CA ARG A 163 -0.37 -1.06 -12.15
C ARG A 163 -0.99 -1.54 -13.46
N LEU A 164 -0.34 -2.47 -14.16
CA LEU A 164 -0.86 -3.03 -15.41
C LEU A 164 -2.23 -3.69 -15.20
N VAL A 165 -2.36 -4.55 -14.18
CA VAL A 165 -3.63 -5.22 -13.84
C VAL A 165 -4.73 -4.22 -13.54
N LYS A 166 -4.41 -3.11 -12.86
CA LYS A 166 -5.35 -2.00 -12.62
C LYS A 166 -5.78 -1.31 -13.91
N ILE A 167 -4.86 -1.04 -14.82
CA ILE A 167 -5.13 -0.42 -16.13
C ILE A 167 -6.03 -1.31 -16.99
N PHE A 168 -5.95 -2.62 -16.84
CA PHE A 168 -6.87 -3.56 -17.46
C PHE A 168 -8.24 -3.68 -16.77
N GLY A 169 -8.41 -3.05 -15.60
CA GLY A 169 -9.66 -3.07 -14.85
C GLY A 169 -9.97 -4.38 -14.12
N VAL A 170 -9.03 -5.32 -14.10
CA VAL A 170 -9.21 -6.68 -13.51
C VAL A 170 -8.57 -6.83 -12.12
N TYR A 171 -8.18 -5.73 -11.47
CA TYR A 171 -7.55 -5.75 -10.15
C TYR A 171 -8.54 -6.10 -9.03
N GLU A 172 -9.84 -5.92 -9.23
CA GLU A 172 -10.87 -6.16 -8.22
C GLU A 172 -10.84 -7.58 -7.69
N GLU A 173 -10.61 -8.56 -8.57
CA GLU A 173 -10.55 -9.98 -8.23
C GLU A 173 -9.43 -10.31 -7.22
N VAL A 174 -8.34 -9.57 -7.26
CA VAL A 174 -7.16 -9.80 -6.39
C VAL A 174 -7.04 -8.79 -5.26
N GLU A 175 -7.79 -7.69 -5.28
CA GLU A 175 -7.67 -6.60 -4.29
C GLU A 175 -7.99 -7.04 -2.86
N ALA A 176 -9.06 -7.81 -2.70
CA ALA A 176 -9.46 -8.32 -1.40
C ALA A 176 -8.38 -9.25 -0.80
N LEU A 177 -7.79 -10.09 -1.66
CA LEU A 177 -6.68 -10.97 -1.27
C LEU A 177 -5.41 -10.20 -0.93
N ASP A 178 -5.05 -9.16 -1.71
CA ASP A 178 -3.90 -8.28 -1.42
C ASP A 178 -4.06 -7.56 -0.07
N LYS A 179 -5.26 -7.05 0.23
CA LYS A 179 -5.59 -6.44 1.52
C LYS A 179 -5.48 -7.44 2.67
N ASN A 180 -6.00 -8.65 2.48
CA ASN A 180 -5.93 -9.73 3.48
C ASN A 180 -4.46 -10.12 3.77
N VAL A 181 -3.65 -10.34 2.73
CA VAL A 181 -2.21 -10.65 2.89
C VAL A 181 -1.49 -9.55 3.68
N LYS A 182 -1.74 -8.27 3.37
CA LYS A 182 -1.14 -7.13 4.10
C LYS A 182 -1.55 -7.10 5.56
N SER A 183 -2.82 -7.33 5.86
CA SER A 183 -3.35 -7.38 7.23
C SER A 183 -2.70 -8.52 8.04
N LEU A 184 -2.64 -9.73 7.46
CA LEU A 184 -2.01 -10.88 8.10
C LEU A 184 -0.49 -10.71 8.27
N ALA A 185 0.18 -10.08 7.31
CA ALA A 185 1.60 -9.76 7.40
C ALA A 185 1.89 -8.78 8.54
N GLU A 186 1.08 -7.74 8.69
CA GLU A 186 1.24 -6.76 9.78
C GLU A 186 0.95 -7.40 11.13
N ARG A 187 -0.12 -8.20 11.27
CA ARG A 187 -0.40 -8.96 12.50
C ARG A 187 0.76 -9.87 12.89
N ASN A 188 1.32 -10.62 11.94
CA ASN A 188 2.46 -11.49 12.17
C ASN A 188 3.73 -10.71 12.58
N LYS A 189 3.97 -9.57 11.95
CA LYS A 189 5.10 -8.67 12.25
C LYS A 189 5.00 -8.10 13.66
N VAL A 190 3.83 -7.58 14.06
CA VAL A 190 3.59 -7.04 15.40
C VAL A 190 3.77 -8.12 16.46
N PHE A 191 3.22 -9.32 16.24
CA PHE A 191 3.35 -10.42 17.18
C PHE A 191 4.81 -10.88 17.34
N LYS A 192 5.55 -10.99 16.23
CA LYS A 192 7.00 -11.33 16.27
C LYS A 192 7.83 -10.28 17.00
N LYS A 193 7.50 -9.00 16.84
CA LYS A 193 8.16 -7.92 17.58
C LYS A 193 7.88 -8.01 19.07
N ALA A 194 6.63 -8.27 19.48
CA ALA A 194 6.24 -8.43 20.88
C ALA A 194 6.98 -9.60 21.56
N LEU A 195 7.19 -10.71 20.85
CA LEU A 195 8.03 -11.82 21.31
C LEU A 195 9.52 -11.47 21.40
N ALA A 196 10.04 -10.69 20.46
CA ALA A 196 11.46 -10.33 20.41
C ALA A 196 11.90 -9.39 21.54
N ILE A 197 10.98 -8.54 22.02
CA ILE A 197 11.22 -7.60 23.14
C ILE A 197 10.73 -8.16 24.49
N ASP A 198 10.48 -9.46 24.56
CA ASP A 198 9.99 -10.17 25.75
C ASP A 198 8.69 -9.61 26.37
N LEU A 199 7.92 -8.82 25.59
CA LEU A 199 6.59 -8.35 26.00
C LEU A 199 5.59 -9.51 26.11
N ILE A 200 5.76 -10.54 25.30
CA ILE A 200 5.09 -11.84 25.40
C ILE A 200 6.17 -12.88 25.63
N LYS A 201 6.13 -13.55 26.79
CA LYS A 201 7.00 -14.70 27.04
C LYS A 201 6.59 -15.86 26.15
N GLY A 202 7.54 -16.47 25.46
CA GLY A 202 7.29 -17.61 24.59
C GLY A 202 8.56 -18.19 24.01
N ALA A 203 8.51 -19.45 23.63
CA ALA A 203 9.62 -20.14 22.98
C ALA A 203 10.06 -19.39 21.70
N LYS A 204 11.36 -19.12 21.58
CA LYS A 204 11.93 -18.35 20.45
C LYS A 204 12.06 -19.21 19.18
N ASN A 205 12.27 -20.52 19.35
CA ASN A 205 12.47 -21.48 18.28
C ASN A 205 11.85 -22.85 18.59
N LYS A 206 11.86 -23.75 17.60
CA LYS A 206 11.28 -25.08 17.71
C LYS A 206 11.99 -25.97 18.75
N THR A 207 13.27 -25.77 18.96
CA THR A 207 14.08 -26.55 19.94
C THR A 207 13.65 -26.15 21.35
N GLU A 208 13.51 -24.87 21.62
CA GLU A 208 13.06 -24.36 22.91
C GLU A 208 11.60 -24.77 23.19
N PHE A 209 10.72 -24.70 22.18
CA PHE A 209 9.33 -25.19 22.27
C PHE A 209 9.29 -26.67 22.72
N LYS A 210 10.10 -27.55 22.09
CA LYS A 210 10.16 -28.95 22.46
C LYS A 210 10.68 -29.16 23.89
N LYS A 211 11.70 -28.37 24.28
CA LYS A 211 12.29 -28.44 25.63
C LYS A 211 11.26 -28.07 26.71
N ILE A 212 10.46 -27.01 26.45
CA ILE A 212 9.37 -26.60 27.32
C ILE A 212 8.26 -27.68 27.36
N ASP A 213 7.93 -28.29 26.23
CA ASP A 213 6.94 -29.38 26.16
C ASP A 213 7.40 -30.63 26.97
N GLU A 214 8.68 -30.97 26.92
CA GLU A 214 9.28 -32.04 27.76
C GLU A 214 9.23 -31.67 29.24
N GLN A 215 9.52 -30.43 29.61
CA GLN A 215 9.39 -29.93 30.98
C GLN A 215 7.95 -29.99 31.50
N ILE A 216 6.98 -29.63 30.68
CA ILE A 216 5.54 -29.72 31.02
C ILE A 216 5.18 -31.20 31.31
N LYS A 217 5.61 -32.14 30.48
CA LYS A 217 5.34 -33.57 30.67
C LYS A 217 5.98 -34.10 31.94
N SER A 218 7.24 -33.73 32.22
CA SER A 218 7.92 -34.09 33.44
C SER A 218 7.18 -33.57 34.68
N LEU A 219 6.81 -32.28 34.67
CA LEU A 219 6.05 -31.65 35.76
C LEU A 219 4.67 -32.31 35.97
N GLN A 220 4.00 -32.76 34.90
CA GLN A 220 2.74 -33.50 35.00
C GLN A 220 2.96 -34.83 35.76
N GLN A 221 3.99 -35.58 35.39
CA GLN A 221 4.32 -36.87 36.07
C GLN A 221 4.68 -36.64 37.54
N ASP A 222 5.51 -35.62 37.84
CA ASP A 222 5.87 -35.27 39.19
C ASP A 222 4.66 -34.87 40.06
N ILE A 223 3.72 -34.15 39.48
CA ILE A 223 2.45 -33.78 40.12
C ILE A 223 1.60 -35.02 40.41
N GLU A 224 1.51 -35.94 39.46
CA GLU A 224 0.78 -37.22 39.66
C GLU A 224 1.40 -38.05 40.79
N VAL A 225 2.72 -38.23 40.80
CA VAL A 225 3.44 -38.97 41.85
C VAL A 225 3.23 -38.32 43.20
N LEU A 226 3.44 -37.00 43.31
CA LEU A 226 3.26 -36.29 44.59
C LEU A 226 1.81 -36.33 45.08
N THR A 227 0.85 -36.28 44.18
CA THR A 227 -0.58 -36.42 44.50
C THR A 227 -0.86 -37.84 45.08
N LEU A 228 -0.30 -38.89 44.46
CA LEU A 228 -0.45 -40.25 44.94
C LEU A 228 0.19 -40.45 46.32
N GLU A 229 1.41 -39.93 46.52
CA GLU A 229 2.10 -39.96 47.81
C GLU A 229 1.32 -39.29 48.94
N LEU A 230 0.72 -38.11 48.65
CA LEU A 230 -0.10 -37.37 49.63
C LEU A 230 -1.43 -38.05 49.95
N THR A 231 -1.93 -38.91 49.06
CA THR A 231 -3.18 -39.69 49.29
C THR A 231 -2.93 -41.04 49.98
N THR A 232 -1.70 -41.60 49.92
CA THR A 232 -1.36 -42.90 50.47
C THR A 232 -0.67 -42.87 51.85
N ARG A 233 -0.32 -41.69 52.39
CA ARG A 233 0.24 -41.53 53.72
C ARG A 233 -0.74 -41.86 54.83
N GLU A 234 -0.28 -42.40 55.95
CA GLU A 234 -1.07 -42.92 57.10
C GLU A 234 -1.95 -41.90 57.86
N VAL A 235 -1.85 -40.62 57.51
CA VAL A 235 -2.81 -39.57 57.91
C VAL A 235 -3.61 -39.14 56.66
N PRO A 236 -4.71 -39.79 56.37
CA PRO A 236 -5.50 -39.46 55.19
C PRO A 236 -6.07 -38.06 55.33
N LEU A 237 -5.68 -37.15 54.43
CA LEU A 237 -6.50 -36.00 54.15
C LEU A 237 -7.88 -36.55 53.74
N ASP A 238 -8.94 -36.08 54.41
CA ASP A 238 -10.28 -36.39 53.97
C ASP A 238 -10.39 -36.09 52.47
N ALA A 239 -10.80 -37.07 51.68
CA ALA A 239 -10.93 -36.91 50.21
C ALA A 239 -11.77 -35.69 49.85
N LEU A 240 -12.64 -35.30 50.73
CA LEU A 240 -13.50 -34.09 50.63
C LEU A 240 -12.66 -32.83 50.80
N GLN A 241 -11.66 -32.80 51.71
CA GLN A 241 -10.77 -31.67 51.94
C GLN A 241 -9.77 -31.49 50.77
N LEU A 242 -9.26 -32.59 50.23
CA LEU A 242 -8.40 -32.58 49.04
C LEU A 242 -9.15 -32.05 47.82
N LYS A 243 -10.39 -32.49 47.62
CA LYS A 243 -11.26 -32.00 46.55
C LYS A 243 -11.54 -30.51 46.69
N LYS A 244 -11.86 -30.01 47.86
CA LYS A 244 -12.06 -28.58 48.15
C LYS A 244 -10.80 -27.76 47.83
N VAL A 245 -9.61 -28.22 48.19
CA VAL A 245 -8.34 -27.56 47.89
C VAL A 245 -8.05 -27.54 46.39
N LEU A 246 -8.42 -28.59 45.66
CA LEU A 246 -8.28 -28.64 44.19
C LEU A 246 -9.25 -27.71 43.51
N ASP A 247 -10.52 -27.65 43.93
CA ASP A 247 -11.54 -26.75 43.41
C ASP A 247 -11.15 -25.27 43.63
N ILE A 248 -10.69 -24.90 44.83
CA ILE A 248 -10.20 -23.55 45.14
C ILE A 248 -9.00 -23.16 44.28
N LYS A 249 -8.11 -24.14 43.98
CA LYS A 249 -6.96 -23.87 43.10
C LYS A 249 -7.37 -23.61 41.65
N GLU A 250 -8.34 -24.35 41.13
CA GLU A 250 -8.88 -24.07 39.80
C GLU A 250 -9.43 -22.66 39.70
N GLU A 251 -10.11 -22.18 40.73
CA GLU A 251 -10.57 -20.80 40.83
C GLU A 251 -9.42 -19.81 40.91
N LEU A 252 -8.40 -20.06 41.72
CA LEU A 252 -7.19 -19.20 41.80
C LEU A 252 -6.51 -19.05 40.43
N VAL A 253 -6.43 -20.12 39.65
CA VAL A 253 -5.89 -20.08 38.28
C VAL A 253 -6.74 -19.21 37.37
N LYS A 254 -8.09 -19.30 37.45
CA LYS A 254 -9.03 -18.45 36.70
C LYS A 254 -8.82 -16.98 37.05
N PHE A 255 -8.71 -16.64 38.33
CA PHE A 255 -8.43 -15.28 38.79
C PHE A 255 -7.07 -14.76 38.29
N GLN A 256 -6.04 -15.57 38.30
CA GLN A 256 -4.71 -15.19 37.77
C GLN A 256 -4.74 -14.89 36.26
N ILE A 257 -5.48 -15.71 35.50
CA ILE A 257 -5.69 -15.46 34.06
C ILE A 257 -6.43 -14.13 33.83
N LEU A 258 -7.46 -13.85 34.61
CA LEU A 258 -8.21 -12.60 34.51
C LEU A 258 -7.35 -11.40 34.88
N LYS A 259 -6.56 -11.48 35.97
CA LYS A 259 -5.60 -10.42 36.36
C LYS A 259 -4.61 -10.14 35.23
N ASN A 260 -3.98 -11.14 34.65
CA ASN A 260 -3.03 -10.97 33.56
C ASN A 260 -3.68 -10.31 32.33
N LYS A 261 -4.96 -10.63 32.04
CA LYS A 261 -5.73 -9.99 30.97
C LYS A 261 -6.01 -8.51 31.26
N VAL A 262 -6.36 -8.20 32.50
CA VAL A 262 -6.59 -6.82 32.96
C VAL A 262 -5.30 -6.01 32.91
N ASP A 263 -4.19 -6.53 33.42
CA ASP A 263 -2.86 -5.90 33.39
C ASP A 263 -2.38 -5.63 31.96
N SER A 264 -2.62 -6.57 31.04
CA SER A 264 -2.33 -6.41 29.62
C SER A 264 -3.17 -5.28 28.99
N ASN A 265 -4.46 -5.19 29.34
CA ASN A 265 -5.33 -4.10 28.89
C ASN A 265 -4.90 -2.74 29.43
N ILE A 266 -4.57 -2.65 30.72
CA ILE A 266 -4.07 -1.42 31.35
C ILE A 266 -2.78 -0.97 30.66
N SER A 267 -1.83 -1.88 30.41
CA SER A 267 -0.58 -1.57 29.74
C SER A 267 -0.79 -1.05 28.33
N ARG A 268 -1.72 -1.66 27.58
CA ARG A 268 -2.08 -1.22 26.22
C ARG A 268 -2.70 0.17 26.21
N ILE A 269 -3.63 0.46 27.13
CA ILE A 269 -4.26 1.78 27.22
C ILE A 269 -3.26 2.85 27.68
N ARG A 270 -2.35 2.53 28.61
CA ARG A 270 -1.27 3.44 29.02
C ARG A 270 -0.34 3.79 27.85
N HIS A 271 0.07 2.80 27.08
CA HIS A 271 0.90 3.02 25.89
C HIS A 271 0.19 3.93 24.86
N ASN A 272 -1.10 3.71 24.61
CA ASN A 272 -1.90 4.58 23.75
C ASN A 272 -2.01 6.01 24.30
N LEU A 273 -2.15 6.17 25.61
CA LEU A 273 -2.20 7.46 26.26
C LEU A 273 -0.87 8.24 26.13
N GLU A 274 0.27 7.56 26.24
CA GLU A 274 1.60 8.16 26.07
C GLU A 274 1.80 8.63 24.63
N THR A 275 1.43 7.80 23.64
CA THR A 275 1.53 8.17 22.21
C THR A 275 0.60 9.34 21.87
N THR A 276 -0.56 9.45 22.48
CA THR A 276 -1.49 10.57 22.28
C THR A 276 -0.94 11.87 22.86
N LYS A 277 -0.24 11.83 24.00
CA LYS A 277 0.39 13.00 24.62
C LYS A 277 1.61 13.53 23.85
N THR A 278 2.41 12.66 23.25
CA THR A 278 3.62 13.06 22.50
C THR A 278 3.31 13.75 21.18
N ASN A 279 2.14 13.50 20.59
CA ASN A 279 1.73 14.10 19.31
C ASN A 279 1.13 15.52 19.44
N ASN A 280 0.96 16.04 20.64
CA ASN A 280 0.29 17.34 20.88
C ASN A 280 1.20 18.58 20.84
N CYS A 281 2.50 18.45 20.57
CA CYS A 281 3.42 19.57 20.52
C CYS A 281 3.96 19.78 19.10
N VAL A 282 3.12 20.22 18.17
CA VAL A 282 3.58 20.76 16.89
C VAL A 282 3.88 22.24 17.07
N ASP A 283 5.16 22.61 17.00
CA ASP A 283 5.61 24.00 17.02
C ASP A 283 5.20 24.70 15.71
N LEU A 284 4.05 25.33 15.74
CA LEU A 284 3.46 26.05 14.60
C LEU A 284 4.34 27.20 14.09
N SER A 285 5.27 27.69 14.90
CA SER A 285 6.19 28.76 14.48
C SER A 285 7.17 28.30 13.40
N LYS A 286 7.47 26.99 13.36
CA LYS A 286 8.31 26.38 12.32
C LYS A 286 7.59 26.21 10.99
N LEU A 287 6.26 26.04 11.00
CA LEU A 287 5.46 25.93 9.77
C LEU A 287 5.55 27.21 8.92
N LYS A 288 5.52 28.39 9.54
CA LYS A 288 5.65 29.66 8.83
C LYS A 288 6.99 29.84 8.09
N LYS A 289 8.03 29.13 8.57
CA LYS A 289 9.37 29.17 7.97
C LYS A 289 9.45 28.35 6.66
N PHE A 290 8.61 27.32 6.55
CA PHE A 290 8.54 26.44 5.38
C PHE A 290 7.36 26.78 4.45
N PHE A 291 6.30 27.39 5.01
CA PHE A 291 5.09 27.75 4.28
C PHE A 291 4.65 29.17 4.66
N PRO A 292 5.22 30.21 4.00
CA PRO A 292 4.97 31.61 4.35
C PRO A 292 3.52 32.07 4.24
N GLU A 293 2.74 31.41 3.37
CA GLU A 293 1.35 31.76 3.04
C GLU A 293 0.28 30.95 3.81
N VAL A 294 0.71 30.13 4.79
CA VAL A 294 -0.23 29.34 5.60
C VAL A 294 -1.03 30.28 6.50
N ASP A 295 -2.35 30.19 6.42
CA ASP A 295 -3.25 30.84 7.37
C ASP A 295 -3.09 30.17 8.76
N LEU A 296 -2.27 30.78 9.59
CA LEU A 296 -1.99 30.30 10.95
C LEU A 296 -3.25 30.26 11.83
N LEU A 297 -4.29 31.07 11.53
CA LEU A 297 -5.54 31.08 12.26
C LEU A 297 -6.36 29.81 11.99
N GLU A 298 -6.42 29.38 10.73
CA GLU A 298 -7.07 28.13 10.35
C GLU A 298 -6.32 26.91 10.90
N VAL A 299 -4.99 26.90 10.78
CA VAL A 299 -4.16 25.84 11.35
C VAL A 299 -4.27 25.80 12.87
N ALA A 300 -4.34 26.95 13.54
CA ALA A 300 -4.55 27.03 14.98
C ALA A 300 -5.93 26.50 15.40
N LYS A 301 -7.00 26.76 14.64
CA LYS A 301 -8.34 26.21 14.88
C LYS A 301 -8.34 24.68 14.77
N ILE A 302 -7.71 24.14 13.71
CA ILE A 302 -7.58 22.71 13.49
C ILE A 302 -6.76 22.07 14.63
N ASN A 303 -5.64 22.70 15.02
CA ASN A 303 -4.80 22.23 16.10
C ASN A 303 -5.51 22.26 17.45
N ASN A 304 -6.30 23.32 17.74
CA ASN A 304 -7.13 23.40 18.93
C ASN A 304 -8.22 22.33 18.95
N PHE A 305 -8.86 22.05 17.81
CA PHE A 305 -9.83 20.96 17.69
C PHE A 305 -9.17 19.61 17.96
N HIS A 306 -8.00 19.33 17.35
CA HIS A 306 -7.24 18.11 17.61
C HIS A 306 -6.79 18.00 19.07
N SER A 307 -6.32 19.10 19.66
CA SER A 307 -5.93 19.14 21.07
C SER A 307 -7.11 18.82 21.99
N THR A 308 -8.29 19.40 21.72
CA THR A 308 -9.52 19.13 22.48
C THR A 308 -9.94 17.67 22.35
N LEU A 309 -9.89 17.11 21.13
CA LEU A 309 -10.19 15.69 20.88
C LEU A 309 -9.20 14.77 21.60
N CYS A 310 -7.90 15.07 21.54
CA CYS A 310 -6.87 14.31 22.24
C CYS A 310 -7.04 14.39 23.75
N THR A 311 -7.45 15.54 24.29
CA THR A 311 -7.73 15.70 25.73
C THR A 311 -8.93 14.87 26.16
N ALA A 312 -10.03 14.90 25.41
CA ALA A 312 -11.22 14.08 25.66
C ALA A 312 -10.93 12.58 25.59
N LEU A 313 -10.14 12.15 24.58
CA LEU A 313 -9.70 10.76 24.47
C LEU A 313 -8.78 10.35 25.62
N ALA A 314 -7.87 11.23 26.05
CA ALA A 314 -6.98 10.99 27.19
C ALA A 314 -7.76 10.86 28.50
N GLU A 315 -8.80 11.67 28.69
CA GLU A 315 -9.68 11.60 29.85
C GLU A 315 -10.48 10.29 29.87
N GLU A 316 -11.06 9.90 28.74
CA GLU A 316 -11.78 8.62 28.59
C GLU A 316 -10.86 7.43 28.84
N MET A 317 -9.66 7.41 28.25
CA MET A 317 -8.65 6.38 28.51
C MET A 317 -8.23 6.35 29.99
N GLY A 318 -8.11 7.53 30.63
CA GLY A 318 -7.85 7.64 32.06
C GLY A 318 -8.95 7.03 32.93
N ASN A 319 -10.20 7.24 32.55
CA ASN A 319 -11.36 6.66 33.24
C ASN A 319 -11.43 5.14 33.05
N GLN A 320 -11.13 4.65 31.84
CA GLN A 320 -11.02 3.22 31.58
C GLN A 320 -9.90 2.56 32.40
N ILE A 321 -8.74 3.19 32.52
CA ILE A 321 -7.66 2.69 33.39
C ILE A 321 -8.13 2.63 34.85
N LYS A 322 -8.81 3.68 35.37
CA LYS A 322 -9.31 3.67 36.74
C LYS A 322 -10.31 2.53 37.00
N SER A 323 -11.21 2.29 36.07
CA SER A 323 -12.18 1.18 36.16
C SER A 323 -11.51 -0.19 36.15
N LEU A 324 -10.51 -0.38 35.28
CA LEU A 324 -9.74 -1.62 35.21
C LEU A 324 -8.87 -1.84 36.45
N VAL A 325 -8.27 -0.79 37.01
CA VAL A 325 -7.51 -0.88 38.26
C VAL A 325 -8.42 -1.29 39.42
N LYS A 326 -9.61 -0.67 39.54
CA LYS A 326 -10.61 -1.07 40.53
C LYS A 326 -11.04 -2.52 40.39
N TYR A 327 -11.26 -2.98 39.14
CA TYR A 327 -11.58 -4.38 38.88
C TYR A 327 -10.41 -5.32 39.25
N ARG A 328 -9.18 -4.91 38.99
CA ARG A 328 -7.99 -5.64 39.39
C ARG A 328 -7.87 -5.79 40.91
N GLU A 329 -8.15 -4.70 41.66
CA GLU A 329 -8.17 -4.71 43.15
C GLU A 329 -9.26 -5.65 43.68
N GLN A 330 -10.41 -5.71 43.04
CA GLN A 330 -11.46 -6.67 43.41
C GLN A 330 -10.99 -8.13 43.19
N LEU A 331 -10.36 -8.41 42.05
CA LEU A 331 -9.78 -9.73 41.79
C LEU A 331 -8.69 -10.12 42.80
N GLU A 332 -7.87 -9.16 43.24
CA GLU A 332 -6.85 -9.36 44.27
C GLU A 332 -7.46 -9.68 45.62
N SER A 333 -8.55 -8.96 45.99
CA SER A 333 -9.28 -9.23 47.23
C SER A 333 -9.89 -10.62 47.25
N GLU A 334 -10.51 -11.04 46.14
CA GLU A 334 -11.09 -12.39 46.04
C GLU A 334 -10.00 -13.47 46.03
N GLU A 335 -8.87 -13.24 45.37
CA GLU A 335 -7.71 -14.13 45.40
C GLU A 335 -7.18 -14.31 46.84
N GLN A 336 -7.11 -13.23 47.64
CA GLN A 336 -6.68 -13.31 49.03
C GLN A 336 -7.65 -14.08 49.92
N LYS A 337 -8.97 -13.94 49.69
CA LYS A 337 -10.01 -14.71 50.43
C LYS A 337 -9.87 -16.21 50.12
N LEU A 338 -9.66 -16.57 48.85
CA LEU A 338 -9.44 -17.95 48.45
C LEU A 338 -8.14 -18.53 49.04
N LEU A 339 -7.06 -17.75 49.05
CA LEU A 339 -5.81 -18.13 49.70
C LEU A 339 -5.95 -18.33 51.22
N GLN A 340 -6.77 -17.50 51.88
CA GLN A 340 -7.08 -17.68 53.29
C GLN A 340 -7.91 -18.94 53.53
N SER A 341 -8.91 -19.21 52.70
CA SER A 341 -9.70 -20.46 52.76
C SER A 341 -8.83 -21.71 52.62
N VAL A 342 -7.81 -21.67 51.75
CA VAL A 342 -6.83 -22.76 51.66
C VAL A 342 -6.03 -22.94 52.95
N LYS A 343 -5.62 -21.81 53.62
CA LYS A 343 -4.89 -21.86 54.89
C LYS A 343 -5.77 -22.44 56.00
N ASP A 344 -7.05 -22.11 56.03
CA ASP A 344 -8.02 -22.54 57.04
C ASP A 344 -8.35 -24.03 56.88
N VAL A 345 -8.39 -24.56 55.67
CA VAL A 345 -8.58 -26.00 55.36
C VAL A 345 -7.31 -26.80 55.71
N VAL A 346 -6.14 -26.20 55.54
CA VAL A 346 -4.82 -26.80 55.89
C VAL A 346 -4.42 -26.30 57.29
N SER A 347 -5.03 -26.89 58.32
CA SER A 347 -4.69 -26.53 59.72
C SER A 347 -3.18 -26.65 59.99
N GLU A 348 -2.67 -25.85 60.92
CA GLU A 348 -1.23 -25.70 61.21
C GLU A 348 -0.53 -27.00 61.66
N THR A 349 -1.28 -28.02 62.02
CA THR A 349 -0.78 -29.33 62.51
C THR A 349 -0.74 -30.44 61.46
N ASN A 350 -1.02 -30.14 60.17
CA ASN A 350 -1.09 -31.15 59.15
C ASN A 350 0.32 -31.43 58.56
N PRO A 351 0.90 -32.66 58.73
CA PRO A 351 2.21 -33.04 58.19
C PRO A 351 2.33 -32.97 56.67
N ASN A 352 1.19 -32.86 55.97
CA ASN A 352 1.14 -32.76 54.51
C ASN A 352 1.21 -31.32 53.97
N LYS A 353 1.30 -30.30 54.84
CA LYS A 353 1.32 -28.87 54.47
C LYS A 353 2.41 -28.55 53.42
N ILE A 354 3.63 -29.07 53.62
CA ILE A 354 4.79 -28.85 52.74
C ILE A 354 4.53 -29.48 51.37
N GLY A 355 4.00 -30.72 51.33
CA GLY A 355 3.67 -31.39 50.06
C GLY A 355 2.60 -30.69 49.26
N ILE A 356 1.57 -30.17 49.92
CA ILE A 356 0.50 -29.38 49.27
C ILE A 356 1.09 -28.09 48.71
N GLN A 357 1.95 -27.38 49.42
CA GLN A 357 2.58 -26.18 48.93
C GLN A 357 3.47 -26.44 47.69
N GLN A 358 4.24 -27.55 47.69
CA GLN A 358 5.04 -28.00 46.58
C GLN A 358 4.17 -28.29 45.36
N LEU A 359 3.04 -29.01 45.53
CA LEU A 359 2.11 -29.32 44.46
C LEU A 359 1.49 -28.04 43.82
N VAL A 360 1.16 -27.03 44.64
CA VAL A 360 0.69 -25.73 44.18
C VAL A 360 1.76 -25.04 43.33
N GLN A 361 2.99 -25.03 43.75
CA GLN A 361 4.06 -24.35 43.05
C GLN A 361 4.37 -25.06 41.71
N MET A 362 4.37 -26.38 41.68
CA MET A 362 4.59 -27.16 40.46
C MET A 362 3.49 -26.92 39.43
N GLN A 363 2.20 -26.88 39.85
CA GLN A 363 1.10 -26.55 38.96
C GLN A 363 1.20 -25.13 38.40
N LYS A 364 1.60 -24.15 39.21
CA LYS A 364 1.84 -22.78 38.77
C LYS A 364 2.94 -22.72 37.71
N ASN A 365 4.06 -23.35 37.95
CA ASN A 365 5.17 -23.43 37.01
C ASN A 365 4.75 -24.07 35.66
N MET A 366 4.01 -25.19 35.74
CA MET A 366 3.46 -25.86 34.56
C MET A 366 2.56 -24.94 33.72
N LEU A 367 1.66 -24.17 34.37
CA LEU A 367 0.79 -23.23 33.69
C LEU A 367 1.54 -22.09 33.01
N GLU A 368 2.63 -21.59 33.61
CA GLU A 368 3.50 -20.58 33.00
C GLU A 368 4.16 -21.14 31.73
N LEU A 369 4.70 -22.37 31.79
CA LEU A 369 5.30 -23.07 30.65
C LEU A 369 4.27 -23.32 29.52
N ILE A 370 3.03 -23.71 29.86
CA ILE A 370 1.95 -23.89 28.88
C ILE A 370 1.64 -22.57 28.17
N LYS A 371 1.61 -21.43 28.89
CA LYS A 371 1.42 -20.10 28.29
C LYS A 371 2.57 -19.75 27.34
N GLU A 372 3.81 -20.05 27.72
CA GLU A 372 4.98 -19.81 26.86
C GLU A 372 4.91 -20.64 25.57
N ASN A 373 4.54 -21.91 25.65
CA ASN A 373 4.35 -22.75 24.45
C ASN A 373 3.19 -22.29 23.59
N SER A 374 2.08 -21.86 24.18
CA SER A 374 0.93 -21.33 23.43
C SER A 374 1.27 -20.09 22.60
N ALA A 375 2.20 -19.26 23.06
CA ALA A 375 2.67 -18.10 22.29
C ALA A 375 3.46 -18.53 21.04
N TYR A 376 4.26 -19.60 21.12
CA TYR A 376 4.96 -20.17 19.98
C TYR A 376 3.99 -20.78 18.96
N GLU A 377 2.98 -21.50 19.42
CA GLU A 377 1.92 -22.05 18.56
C GLU A 377 1.19 -20.96 17.80
N LYS A 378 0.79 -19.86 18.48
CA LYS A 378 0.18 -18.68 17.85
C LYS A 378 1.10 -18.04 16.80
N LYS A 379 2.41 -17.89 17.08
CA LYS A 379 3.39 -17.41 16.11
C LYS A 379 3.42 -18.27 14.86
N THR A 380 3.38 -19.59 15.04
CA THR A 380 3.41 -20.57 13.95
C THR A 380 2.12 -20.52 13.14
N SER A 381 0.95 -20.45 13.80
CA SER A 381 -0.35 -20.28 13.16
C SER A 381 -0.41 -19.00 12.32
N TYR A 382 -0.04 -17.85 12.88
CA TYR A 382 -0.04 -16.58 12.15
C TYR A 382 0.93 -16.58 10.95
N THR A 383 2.04 -17.28 11.07
CA THR A 383 2.98 -17.43 9.95
C THR A 383 2.38 -18.33 8.86
N LYS A 384 1.70 -19.41 9.24
CA LYS A 384 1.02 -20.32 8.31
C LYS A 384 -0.15 -19.59 7.60
N GLU A 385 -1.04 -18.93 8.35
CA GLU A 385 -2.16 -18.18 7.80
C GLU A 385 -1.69 -17.13 6.76
N LYS A 386 -0.61 -16.39 7.08
CA LYS A 386 0.00 -15.44 6.15
C LYS A 386 0.51 -16.13 4.88
N ASN A 387 1.22 -17.26 5.01
CA ASN A 387 1.79 -17.97 3.86
C ASN A 387 0.68 -18.59 2.97
N ASP A 388 -0.36 -19.13 3.57
CA ASP A 388 -1.51 -19.69 2.85
C ASP A 388 -2.27 -18.59 2.09
N ALA A 389 -2.46 -17.42 2.71
CA ALA A 389 -3.05 -16.27 2.06
C ALA A 389 -2.18 -15.74 0.92
N GLU A 390 -0.85 -15.67 1.09
CA GLU A 390 0.10 -15.28 0.03
C GLU A 390 0.07 -16.26 -1.15
N LYS A 391 -0.04 -17.56 -0.88
CA LYS A 391 -0.15 -18.58 -1.93
C LYS A 391 -1.42 -18.38 -2.73
N LEU A 392 -2.56 -18.26 -2.07
CA LEU A 392 -3.85 -18.02 -2.73
C LEU A 392 -3.84 -16.72 -3.57
N TYR A 393 -3.30 -15.64 -3.01
CA TYR A 393 -3.13 -14.38 -3.73
C TYR A 393 -2.28 -14.55 -5.00
N ASN A 394 -1.14 -15.22 -4.90
CA ASN A 394 -0.23 -15.42 -6.04
C ASN A 394 -0.85 -16.33 -7.11
N GLU A 395 -1.59 -17.38 -6.73
CA GLU A 395 -2.30 -18.26 -7.67
C GLU A 395 -3.41 -17.52 -8.41
N THR A 396 -4.21 -16.72 -7.71
CA THR A 396 -5.29 -15.91 -8.30
C THR A 396 -4.69 -14.83 -9.20
N LEU A 397 -3.67 -14.11 -8.72
CA LEU A 397 -2.97 -13.11 -9.52
C LEU A 397 -2.37 -13.72 -10.77
N GLN A 398 -1.75 -14.91 -10.70
CA GLN A 398 -1.17 -15.57 -11.88
C GLN A 398 -2.23 -15.89 -12.94
N LYS A 399 -3.41 -16.32 -12.56
CA LYS A 399 -4.53 -16.53 -13.51
C LYS A 399 -4.90 -15.23 -14.23
N THR A 400 -5.09 -14.16 -13.46
CA THR A 400 -5.39 -12.81 -14.00
C THR A 400 -4.27 -12.33 -14.93
N LEU A 401 -3.00 -12.52 -14.54
CA LEU A 401 -1.83 -12.15 -15.35
C LEU A 401 -1.75 -12.94 -16.67
N THR A 402 -2.09 -14.22 -16.64
CA THR A 402 -2.10 -15.06 -17.87
C THR A 402 -3.13 -14.54 -18.87
N SER A 403 -4.33 -14.16 -18.41
CA SER A 403 -5.35 -13.56 -19.27
C SER A 403 -4.89 -12.21 -19.86
N VAL A 404 -4.37 -11.31 -19.03
CA VAL A 404 -3.85 -10.01 -19.49
C VAL A 404 -2.70 -10.19 -20.49
N GLN A 405 -1.77 -11.10 -20.20
CA GLN A 405 -0.65 -11.43 -21.08
C GLN A 405 -1.12 -11.92 -22.44
N GLN A 406 -2.10 -12.82 -22.48
CA GLN A 406 -2.65 -13.35 -23.74
C GLN A 406 -3.26 -12.24 -24.59
N VAL A 407 -4.07 -11.37 -24.00
CA VAL A 407 -4.69 -10.23 -24.70
C VAL A 407 -3.62 -9.28 -25.26
N ILE A 408 -2.62 -8.92 -24.48
CA ILE A 408 -1.54 -8.03 -24.92
C ILE A 408 -0.74 -8.70 -26.06
N ASN A 409 -0.30 -9.94 -25.87
CA ASN A 409 0.55 -10.61 -26.85
C ASN A 409 -0.18 -10.89 -28.17
N SER A 410 -1.48 -11.24 -28.14
CA SER A 410 -2.27 -11.40 -29.36
C SER A 410 -2.38 -10.09 -30.14
N THR A 411 -2.63 -8.98 -29.46
CA THR A 411 -2.72 -7.65 -30.10
C THR A 411 -1.37 -7.17 -30.61
N ILE A 412 -0.28 -7.41 -29.85
CA ILE A 412 1.08 -7.13 -30.34
C ILE A 412 1.40 -7.94 -31.59
N SER A 413 1.04 -9.24 -31.64
CA SER A 413 1.27 -10.09 -32.80
C SER A 413 0.53 -9.56 -34.02
N GLU A 414 -0.74 -9.20 -33.90
CA GLU A 414 -1.54 -8.60 -34.96
C GLU A 414 -0.88 -7.33 -35.51
N TYR A 415 -0.46 -6.42 -34.65
CA TYR A 415 0.19 -5.17 -35.05
C TYR A 415 1.56 -5.43 -35.69
N ASN A 416 2.34 -6.38 -35.17
CA ASN A 416 3.61 -6.76 -35.71
C ASN A 416 3.48 -7.32 -37.14
N ASP A 417 2.47 -8.14 -37.39
CA ASP A 417 2.21 -8.72 -38.68
C ASP A 417 1.82 -7.66 -39.75
N ILE A 418 1.04 -6.66 -39.33
CA ILE A 418 0.71 -5.51 -40.19
C ILE A 418 1.96 -4.67 -40.49
N VAL A 419 2.81 -4.40 -39.50
CA VAL A 419 4.01 -3.57 -39.67
C VAL A 419 5.05 -4.29 -40.55
N TYR A 420 5.30 -5.54 -40.27
CA TYR A 420 6.40 -6.31 -40.86
C TYR A 420 5.97 -7.32 -41.94
N ASN A 421 4.67 -7.42 -42.29
CA ASN A 421 4.13 -8.39 -43.24
C ASN A 421 4.56 -9.83 -42.90
N ASN A 422 4.42 -10.25 -41.66
CA ASN A 422 4.79 -11.57 -41.12
C ASN A 422 6.30 -11.92 -41.26
N SER A 423 7.16 -10.94 -41.52
CA SER A 423 8.60 -11.19 -41.72
C SER A 423 9.43 -11.19 -40.42
N LYS A 424 8.84 -10.81 -39.29
CA LYS A 424 9.50 -10.77 -38.00
C LYS A 424 8.61 -11.38 -36.91
N LYS A 425 9.24 -12.08 -35.97
CA LYS A 425 8.52 -12.54 -34.75
C LYS A 425 8.07 -11.35 -33.89
N ALA A 426 6.89 -11.46 -33.35
CA ALA A 426 6.33 -10.43 -32.49
C ALA A 426 7.03 -10.40 -31.12
N PRO A 427 7.19 -9.21 -30.52
CA PRO A 427 7.59 -9.08 -29.13
C PRO A 427 6.67 -9.85 -28.19
N GLN A 428 7.23 -10.38 -27.12
CA GLN A 428 6.52 -11.21 -26.16
C GLN A 428 6.65 -10.65 -24.75
N LEU A 429 5.51 -10.45 -24.10
CA LEU A 429 5.41 -10.13 -22.68
C LEU A 429 5.13 -11.41 -21.89
N THR A 430 5.93 -11.68 -20.87
CA THR A 430 5.70 -12.75 -19.88
C THR A 430 5.47 -12.13 -18.53
N LEU A 431 4.35 -12.45 -17.88
CA LEU A 431 3.94 -11.91 -16.58
C LEU A 431 3.93 -13.00 -15.51
N GLN A 432 4.55 -12.71 -14.38
CA GLN A 432 4.50 -13.50 -13.14
C GLN A 432 4.21 -12.57 -11.95
N PRO A 433 3.72 -13.03 -10.81
CA PRO A 433 3.34 -12.15 -9.69
C PRO A 433 4.42 -11.16 -9.20
N LYS A 434 5.69 -11.51 -9.34
CA LYS A 434 6.83 -10.69 -8.85
C LYS A 434 7.84 -10.29 -9.93
N LYS A 435 7.65 -10.74 -11.16
CA LYS A 435 8.60 -10.52 -12.26
C LYS A 435 7.86 -10.45 -13.58
N TYR A 436 8.34 -9.59 -14.48
CA TYR A 436 7.93 -9.63 -15.89
C TYR A 436 9.16 -9.64 -16.78
N ILE A 437 8.99 -10.14 -18.00
CA ILE A 437 10.01 -10.16 -19.04
C ILE A 437 9.34 -9.66 -20.31
N TYR A 438 10.00 -8.76 -21.02
CA TYR A 438 9.60 -8.29 -22.34
C TYR A 438 10.79 -8.41 -23.28
N ASN A 439 10.65 -9.18 -24.33
CA ASN A 439 11.70 -9.47 -25.28
C ASN A 439 11.19 -9.49 -26.73
N CYS A 440 12.09 -9.16 -27.66
CA CYS A 440 11.87 -9.27 -29.08
C CYS A 440 12.66 -10.51 -29.58
N PRO A 441 11.99 -11.66 -29.86
CA PRO A 441 12.68 -12.87 -30.31
C PRO A 441 13.44 -12.62 -31.60
N ASP A 442 14.65 -13.20 -31.71
CA ASP A 442 15.48 -13.22 -32.92
C ASP A 442 15.94 -11.84 -33.45
N ASP A 443 15.71 -10.75 -32.73
CA ASP A 443 16.12 -9.41 -33.14
C ASP A 443 16.55 -8.55 -31.97
N GLU A 444 17.84 -8.52 -31.69
CA GLU A 444 18.44 -7.69 -30.61
C GLU A 444 18.78 -6.27 -31.08
N GLY A 445 18.46 -5.91 -32.30
CA GLY A 445 18.69 -4.56 -32.81
C GLY A 445 17.90 -3.51 -32.09
N THR A 446 18.54 -2.37 -31.77
CA THR A 446 17.92 -1.24 -31.05
C THR A 446 16.60 -0.81 -31.71
N GLY A 447 16.54 -0.81 -33.05
CA GLY A 447 15.34 -0.43 -33.81
C GLY A 447 14.15 -1.36 -33.57
N SER A 448 14.39 -2.65 -33.47
CA SER A 448 13.33 -3.62 -33.21
C SER A 448 12.82 -3.58 -31.78
N ARG A 449 13.71 -3.31 -30.81
CA ARG A 449 13.32 -3.14 -29.40
C ARG A 449 12.42 -1.92 -29.20
N TYR A 450 12.77 -0.76 -29.78
CA TYR A 450 11.90 0.43 -29.71
C TYR A 450 10.60 0.25 -30.49
N SER A 451 10.63 -0.47 -31.62
CA SER A 451 9.40 -0.87 -32.30
C SER A 451 8.51 -1.72 -31.38
N GLY A 452 9.11 -2.66 -30.66
CA GLY A 452 8.43 -3.46 -29.67
C GLY A 452 7.76 -2.62 -28.58
N LEU A 453 8.46 -1.60 -28.04
CA LEU A 453 7.89 -0.68 -27.07
C LEU A 453 6.65 0.05 -27.59
N VAL A 454 6.71 0.57 -28.84
CA VAL A 454 5.58 1.23 -29.48
C VAL A 454 4.41 0.27 -29.67
N LEU A 455 4.67 -0.96 -30.14
CA LEU A 455 3.64 -1.98 -30.32
C LEU A 455 2.97 -2.36 -28.99
N PHE A 456 3.74 -2.46 -27.91
CA PHE A 456 3.22 -2.69 -26.56
C PHE A 456 2.29 -1.56 -26.11
N ASP A 457 2.73 -0.32 -26.22
CA ASP A 457 1.95 0.85 -25.79
C ASP A 457 0.64 0.97 -26.57
N LEU A 458 0.69 0.70 -27.88
CA LEU A 458 -0.49 0.67 -28.75
C LEU A 458 -1.45 -0.49 -28.40
N ALA A 459 -0.91 -1.66 -28.08
CA ALA A 459 -1.72 -2.78 -27.63
C ALA A 459 -2.47 -2.44 -26.33
N VAL A 460 -1.79 -1.83 -25.36
CA VAL A 460 -2.45 -1.39 -24.12
C VAL A 460 -3.50 -0.32 -24.40
N LEU A 461 -3.21 0.65 -25.26
CA LEU A 461 -4.17 1.69 -25.66
C LEU A 461 -5.45 1.08 -26.23
N THR A 462 -5.31 0.07 -27.08
CA THR A 462 -6.43 -0.63 -27.73
C THR A 462 -7.22 -1.49 -26.75
N CYS A 463 -6.52 -2.26 -25.93
CA CYS A 463 -7.14 -3.24 -25.03
C CYS A 463 -7.72 -2.60 -23.76
N THR A 464 -7.49 -1.30 -23.51
CA THR A 464 -7.91 -0.63 -22.28
C THR A 464 -8.63 0.69 -22.55
N LYS A 465 -9.11 1.32 -21.48
CA LYS A 465 -9.65 2.69 -21.54
C LYS A 465 -8.58 3.76 -21.32
N LEU A 466 -7.32 3.48 -21.69
CA LEU A 466 -6.26 4.49 -21.62
C LEU A 466 -6.69 5.72 -22.47
N PRO A 467 -6.70 6.93 -21.90
CA PRO A 467 -7.28 8.09 -22.59
C PRO A 467 -6.37 8.68 -23.65
N VAL A 468 -5.05 8.53 -23.49
CA VAL A 468 -4.07 9.17 -24.36
C VAL A 468 -2.71 8.46 -24.22
N LEU A 469 -1.93 8.51 -25.29
CA LEU A 469 -0.59 7.97 -25.40
C LEU A 469 0.31 9.02 -26.07
N PHE A 470 1.52 9.23 -25.51
CA PHE A 470 2.51 10.17 -26.04
C PHE A 470 3.79 9.43 -26.40
N HIS A 471 4.31 9.64 -27.59
CA HIS A 471 5.63 9.16 -28.00
C HIS A 471 6.50 10.33 -28.47
N ASP A 472 7.62 10.56 -27.80
CA ASP A 472 8.63 11.49 -28.28
C ASP A 472 9.27 11.01 -29.58
N SER A 473 9.67 11.94 -30.40
CA SER A 473 10.29 11.71 -31.71
C SER A 473 11.52 10.82 -31.68
N LEU A 474 12.24 10.73 -30.57
CA LEU A 474 13.39 9.84 -30.41
C LEU A 474 13.00 8.36 -30.53
N ILE A 475 11.85 7.98 -29.98
CA ILE A 475 11.33 6.60 -30.08
C ILE A 475 10.90 6.30 -31.51
N LEU A 476 10.29 7.28 -32.20
CA LEU A 476 9.73 7.12 -33.54
C LEU A 476 10.79 7.23 -34.67
N LYS A 477 11.92 7.91 -34.45
CA LYS A 477 13.02 8.04 -35.44
C LYS A 477 13.60 6.68 -35.87
N ILE A 478 13.47 5.69 -35.03
CA ILE A 478 14.00 4.34 -35.24
C ILE A 478 13.06 3.49 -36.12
N LEU A 479 11.78 3.86 -36.19
CA LEU A 479 10.80 3.20 -37.06
C LEU A 479 10.81 3.83 -38.46
N LYS A 480 10.83 2.99 -39.50
CA LYS A 480 10.72 3.49 -40.86
C LYS A 480 9.33 4.12 -41.05
N ILE A 481 9.27 5.31 -41.65
CA ILE A 481 8.03 6.06 -41.93
C ILE A 481 6.94 5.20 -42.58
N ARG A 482 7.33 4.27 -43.48
CA ARG A 482 6.41 3.35 -44.14
C ARG A 482 5.72 2.38 -43.17
N GLN A 483 6.42 1.95 -42.11
CA GLN A 483 5.89 1.05 -41.06
C GLN A 483 4.90 1.79 -40.19
N LEU A 484 5.24 3.00 -39.74
CA LEU A 484 4.35 3.87 -38.99
C LEU A 484 3.06 4.16 -39.79
N LYS A 485 3.17 4.51 -41.06
CA LYS A 485 1.98 4.76 -41.92
C LYS A 485 1.03 3.57 -42.00
N LYS A 486 1.55 2.33 -42.09
CA LYS A 486 0.72 1.13 -42.10
C LYS A 486 -0.06 0.97 -40.81
N LEU A 487 0.65 1.06 -39.70
CA LEU A 487 0.06 0.94 -38.35
C LEU A 487 -1.00 2.01 -38.12
N TRP A 488 -0.71 3.27 -38.47
CA TRP A 488 -1.63 4.40 -38.33
C TRP A 488 -2.88 4.24 -39.18
N ASN A 489 -2.74 3.84 -40.43
CA ASN A 489 -3.89 3.56 -41.30
C ASN A 489 -4.80 2.46 -40.73
N TYR A 490 -4.20 1.46 -40.08
CA TYR A 490 -4.94 0.41 -39.41
C TYR A 490 -5.66 0.93 -38.15
N MET A 491 -4.99 1.71 -37.31
CA MET A 491 -5.59 2.35 -36.12
C MET A 491 -6.74 3.30 -36.46
N ILE A 492 -6.60 4.06 -37.53
CA ILE A 492 -7.68 4.94 -38.04
C ILE A 492 -8.88 4.11 -38.43
N ARG A 493 -8.70 2.99 -39.15
CA ARG A 493 -9.79 2.07 -39.54
C ARG A 493 -10.52 1.46 -38.33
N LEU A 494 -9.79 1.19 -37.25
CA LEU A 494 -10.37 0.68 -36.01
C LEU A 494 -11.03 1.75 -35.15
N GLN A 495 -11.13 3.00 -35.61
CA GLN A 495 -11.63 4.14 -34.85
C GLN A 495 -10.97 4.33 -33.47
N ILE A 496 -9.69 3.98 -33.35
CA ILE A 496 -8.93 4.19 -32.12
C ILE A 496 -8.63 5.70 -32.00
N SER A 497 -9.52 6.40 -31.31
CA SER A 497 -9.57 7.87 -31.27
C SER A 497 -8.71 8.49 -30.15
N LYS A 498 -7.54 7.90 -29.79
CA LYS A 498 -6.88 8.22 -28.52
C LYS A 498 -5.37 8.48 -28.57
N TYR A 499 -4.79 8.69 -29.77
CA TYR A 499 -3.35 8.84 -29.91
C TYR A 499 -2.93 10.31 -30.10
N LEU A 500 -1.93 10.74 -29.34
CA LEU A 500 -1.27 12.06 -29.45
C LEU A 500 0.21 11.91 -29.78
#